data_2b2627c66aafe9927438d280301acea0
#
_entry.id   2b2627c66aafe9927438d280301acea0
#
_cell.length_a   1.000
_cell.length_b   1.000
_cell.length_c   1.000
_cell.angle_alpha   90.00
_cell.angle_beta   90.00
_cell.angle_gamma   90.00
#
_symmetry.space_group_name_H-M   'P 1'
#
loop_
_entity.id
_entity.type
_entity.pdbx_description
1 polymer ?
#
loop_
_entity_poly.entity_id
_entity_poly.type
_entity_poly.pdbx_seq_one_letter_code
_entity_poly.pdbx_strand_id
1 'polypeptide(L)'
;MKKFAFIGAGSLQFTSSCIRDLLTFPAFEECEFALMDINESNLKSITKVVERIITEMGKPNCKISPTMDRAEALKGADAVLCTVFNGDIDIWQHEILIPKKYGIDINIGDTRSVSGIFRALRNIPLMLDICRDIEKYCPRAVFLNYTNPMAMLCGAMQKYANVEVTGLCHSVQGTAQMLAEWLDVPYEELNYLCKGVNHQAFYTELSYNGEDLYPKLRKLITENEDFYNKEQVRNEMFLKLGYYVTESSGHNSEYNQWFRKRPDLIEKYCTDKKSNWNPGEFAYSLNLRSDRRKNPQKQYDEWMQKDFSHKKSNEYAADIFNARLGDGKPFIFNGNVLNRGSIPNLPDDACVEVPVVADRMGFKTTIAGALPDHLAILVGTTARLESLVIEAAMKKSREMVYHAVYMDPLSSAVCSMDEIKNMCDEIFEKNTEFLGDYR
;
A
#
# COMPACT_ATOMS: atom_id res chain seq x y z
N MET A 1 23.58 -11.59 -16.08
CA MET A 1 22.38 -12.11 -15.44
C MET A 1 21.92 -11.07 -14.43
N LYS A 2 20.65 -10.64 -14.50
CA LYS A 2 20.08 -9.67 -13.55
C LYS A 2 19.70 -10.38 -12.26
N LYS A 3 19.91 -9.71 -11.10
CA LYS A 3 19.57 -10.24 -9.78
C LYS A 3 18.46 -9.39 -9.16
N PHE A 4 17.35 -10.05 -8.79
CA PHE A 4 16.18 -9.48 -8.12
C PHE A 4 16.14 -9.98 -6.68
N ALA A 5 16.28 -9.10 -5.71
CA ALA A 5 16.19 -9.42 -4.29
C ALA A 5 14.77 -9.15 -3.76
N PHE A 6 14.15 -10.16 -3.19
CA PHE A 6 12.83 -10.08 -2.55
C PHE A 6 12.99 -10.10 -1.04
N ILE A 7 12.73 -8.99 -0.37
CA ILE A 7 12.82 -8.85 1.09
C ILE A 7 11.41 -9.03 1.68
N GLY A 8 11.21 -10.08 2.48
CA GLY A 8 9.90 -10.55 2.90
C GLY A 8 9.26 -11.45 1.83
N ALA A 9 10.08 -12.30 1.19
CA ALA A 9 9.69 -13.15 0.07
C ALA A 9 8.55 -14.13 0.38
N GLY A 10 8.30 -14.45 1.66
CA GLY A 10 7.16 -15.28 2.09
C GLY A 10 5.79 -14.67 1.82
N SER A 11 5.71 -13.43 1.30
CA SER A 11 4.47 -12.84 0.80
C SER A 11 4.04 -13.52 -0.51
N LEU A 12 3.29 -14.61 -0.39
CA LEU A 12 2.94 -15.51 -1.51
C LEU A 12 2.40 -14.74 -2.73
N GLN A 13 1.42 -13.85 -2.53
CA GLN A 13 0.76 -13.15 -3.63
C GLN A 13 1.73 -12.24 -4.39
N PHE A 14 2.44 -11.36 -3.68
CA PHE A 14 3.35 -10.40 -4.34
C PHE A 14 4.55 -11.09 -4.98
N THR A 15 5.19 -12.04 -4.27
CA THR A 15 6.36 -12.74 -4.79
C THR A 15 6.00 -13.58 -6.02
N SER A 16 4.92 -14.36 -5.96
CA SER A 16 4.53 -15.22 -7.09
C SER A 16 4.08 -14.41 -8.32
N SER A 17 3.26 -13.36 -8.13
CA SER A 17 2.82 -12.51 -9.23
C SER A 17 3.97 -11.76 -9.87
N CYS A 18 4.82 -11.11 -9.07
CA CYS A 18 5.95 -10.35 -9.60
C CYS A 18 6.96 -11.22 -10.37
N ILE A 19 7.32 -12.39 -9.84
CA ILE A 19 8.25 -13.31 -10.52
C ILE A 19 7.64 -13.84 -11.82
N ARG A 20 6.38 -14.28 -11.81
CA ARG A 20 5.69 -14.69 -13.03
C ARG A 20 5.67 -13.59 -14.08
N ASP A 21 5.33 -12.36 -13.68
CA ASP A 21 5.23 -11.22 -14.58
C ASP A 21 6.61 -10.80 -15.13
N LEU A 22 7.67 -10.84 -14.31
CA LEU A 22 9.05 -10.63 -14.76
C LEU A 22 9.44 -11.63 -15.86
N LEU A 23 9.09 -12.89 -15.72
CA LEU A 23 9.43 -13.94 -16.69
C LEU A 23 8.65 -13.85 -18.02
N THR A 24 7.70 -12.94 -18.14
CA THR A 24 7.07 -12.59 -19.44
C THR A 24 7.97 -11.71 -20.31
N PHE A 25 8.97 -11.04 -19.74
CA PHE A 25 9.86 -10.16 -20.48
C PHE A 25 11.11 -10.89 -21.00
N PRO A 26 11.44 -10.77 -22.29
CA PRO A 26 12.64 -11.38 -22.85
C PRO A 26 13.94 -10.96 -22.15
N ALA A 27 13.99 -9.74 -21.60
CA ALA A 27 15.17 -9.22 -20.89
C ALA A 27 15.51 -10.02 -19.61
N PHE A 28 14.58 -10.85 -19.08
CA PHE A 28 14.73 -11.58 -17.82
C PHE A 28 14.65 -13.11 -18.00
N GLU A 29 14.95 -13.60 -19.22
CA GLU A 29 15.03 -15.05 -19.50
C GLU A 29 16.12 -15.77 -18.70
N GLU A 30 17.16 -15.01 -18.32
CA GLU A 30 18.27 -15.45 -17.46
C GLU A 30 18.44 -14.48 -16.32
N CYS A 31 17.87 -14.78 -15.15
CA CYS A 31 17.96 -13.94 -13.97
C CYS A 31 18.15 -14.77 -12.68
N GLU A 32 18.47 -14.10 -11.61
CA GLU A 32 18.55 -14.66 -10.27
C GLU A 32 17.45 -14.03 -9.38
N PHE A 33 16.69 -14.87 -8.71
CA PHE A 33 15.73 -14.50 -7.67
C PHE A 33 16.31 -14.81 -6.30
N ALA A 34 16.83 -13.79 -5.62
CA ALA A 34 17.28 -13.91 -4.23
C ALA A 34 16.07 -13.72 -3.30
N LEU A 35 15.62 -14.80 -2.70
CA LEU A 35 14.44 -14.83 -1.85
C LEU A 35 14.86 -14.73 -0.39
N MET A 36 14.55 -13.64 0.28
CA MET A 36 14.88 -13.46 1.69
C MET A 36 13.62 -13.38 2.54
N ASP A 37 13.54 -14.20 3.58
CA ASP A 37 12.52 -14.11 4.62
C ASP A 37 13.11 -14.53 5.97
N ILE A 38 12.62 -13.91 7.06
CA ILE A 38 13.01 -14.27 8.42
C ILE A 38 12.32 -15.55 8.93
N ASN A 39 11.25 -15.98 8.24
CA ASN A 39 10.52 -17.20 8.55
C ASN A 39 10.97 -18.32 7.62
N GLU A 40 11.74 -19.29 8.15
CA GLU A 40 12.28 -20.40 7.38
C GLU A 40 11.19 -21.25 6.69
N SER A 41 10.04 -21.47 7.35
CA SER A 41 8.93 -22.23 6.77
C SER A 41 8.34 -21.54 5.56
N ASN A 42 8.07 -20.22 5.67
CA ASN A 42 7.58 -19.42 4.56
C ASN A 42 8.60 -19.40 3.41
N LEU A 43 9.89 -19.25 3.74
CA LEU A 43 10.97 -19.26 2.75
C LEU A 43 11.03 -20.57 1.97
N LYS A 44 10.94 -21.73 2.65
CA LYS A 44 10.88 -23.05 2.01
C LYS A 44 9.65 -23.20 1.10
N SER A 45 8.50 -22.70 1.55
CA SER A 45 7.25 -22.82 0.80
C SER A 45 7.26 -21.93 -0.45
N ILE A 46 7.70 -20.68 -0.32
CA ILE A 46 7.77 -19.77 -1.47
C ILE A 46 8.83 -20.20 -2.48
N THR A 47 9.92 -20.83 -2.05
CA THR A 47 10.94 -21.39 -2.96
C THR A 47 10.31 -22.41 -3.89
N LYS A 48 9.49 -23.34 -3.38
CA LYS A 48 8.78 -24.34 -4.21
C LYS A 48 7.80 -23.68 -5.19
N VAL A 49 7.12 -22.61 -4.76
CA VAL A 49 6.23 -21.82 -5.63
C VAL A 49 7.03 -21.22 -6.79
N VAL A 50 8.18 -20.61 -6.50
CA VAL A 50 9.04 -19.99 -7.53
C VAL A 50 9.65 -21.04 -8.46
N GLU A 51 10.05 -22.23 -7.96
CA GLU A 51 10.49 -23.36 -8.78
C GLU A 51 9.41 -23.80 -9.78
N ARG A 52 8.14 -23.91 -9.32
CA ARG A 52 7.02 -24.19 -10.21
C ARG A 52 6.83 -23.09 -11.24
N ILE A 53 6.87 -21.80 -10.85
CA ILE A 53 6.73 -20.68 -11.80
C ILE A 53 7.80 -20.74 -12.89
N ILE A 54 9.07 -20.94 -12.53
CA ILE A 54 10.18 -21.05 -13.49
C ILE A 54 9.95 -22.20 -14.46
N THR A 55 9.50 -23.36 -13.96
CA THR A 55 9.21 -24.54 -14.76
C THR A 55 8.07 -24.31 -15.72
N GLU A 56 6.93 -23.82 -15.24
CA GLU A 56 5.72 -23.57 -16.05
C GLU A 56 5.95 -22.45 -17.09
N MET A 57 6.77 -21.44 -16.76
CA MET A 57 7.16 -20.38 -17.69
C MET A 57 8.26 -20.80 -18.68
N GLY A 58 8.82 -22.01 -18.56
CA GLY A 58 9.85 -22.52 -19.46
C GLY A 58 11.18 -21.75 -19.40
N LYS A 59 11.62 -21.30 -18.21
CA LYS A 59 12.82 -20.47 -18.00
C LYS A 59 13.92 -21.20 -17.20
N PRO A 60 14.49 -22.33 -17.71
CA PRO A 60 15.40 -23.19 -16.95
C PRO A 60 16.73 -22.52 -16.56
N ASN A 61 17.09 -21.38 -17.19
CA ASN A 61 18.31 -20.65 -16.89
C ASN A 61 18.17 -19.67 -15.72
N CYS A 62 16.95 -19.50 -15.16
CA CYS A 62 16.74 -18.69 -13.97
C CYS A 62 17.23 -19.44 -12.72
N LYS A 63 17.83 -18.70 -11.79
CA LYS A 63 18.34 -19.22 -10.52
C LYS A 63 17.51 -18.73 -9.35
N ILE A 64 17.43 -19.56 -8.30
CA ILE A 64 16.81 -19.19 -7.02
C ILE A 64 17.88 -19.26 -5.94
N SER A 65 18.00 -18.22 -5.13
CA SER A 65 18.93 -18.14 -4.00
C SER A 65 18.13 -17.79 -2.73
N PRO A 66 17.57 -18.80 -2.04
CA PRO A 66 16.86 -18.58 -0.80
C PRO A 66 17.83 -18.34 0.35
N THR A 67 17.59 -17.34 1.17
CA THR A 67 18.43 -17.02 2.33
C THR A 67 17.63 -16.32 3.43
N MET A 68 18.06 -16.47 4.68
CA MET A 68 17.58 -15.72 5.83
C MET A 68 18.43 -14.46 6.09
N ASP A 69 19.54 -14.29 5.38
CA ASP A 69 20.46 -13.15 5.51
C ASP A 69 20.16 -12.10 4.44
N ARG A 70 19.73 -10.92 4.89
CA ARG A 70 19.41 -9.78 4.02
C ARG A 70 20.63 -9.28 3.25
N ALA A 71 21.81 -9.29 3.86
CA ALA A 71 23.03 -8.84 3.20
C ALA A 71 23.41 -9.77 2.04
N GLU A 72 23.23 -11.09 2.21
CA GLU A 72 23.45 -12.07 1.15
C GLU A 72 22.47 -11.89 -0.01
N ALA A 73 21.18 -11.67 0.28
CA ALA A 73 20.18 -11.42 -0.74
C ALA A 73 20.51 -10.15 -1.54
N LEU A 74 20.88 -9.07 -0.86
CA LEU A 74 21.12 -7.76 -1.48
C LEU A 74 22.45 -7.68 -2.25
N LYS A 75 23.46 -8.47 -1.91
CA LYS A 75 24.80 -8.38 -2.52
C LYS A 75 24.72 -8.50 -4.04
N GLY A 76 25.03 -7.37 -4.72
CA GLY A 76 25.04 -7.28 -6.18
C GLY A 76 23.66 -7.33 -6.83
N ALA A 77 22.57 -7.08 -6.11
CA ALA A 77 21.24 -7.00 -6.68
C ALA A 77 21.10 -5.79 -7.63
N ASP A 78 20.40 -6.00 -8.74
CA ASP A 78 20.01 -4.92 -9.67
C ASP A 78 18.66 -4.30 -9.28
N ALA A 79 17.82 -5.09 -8.59
CA ALA A 79 16.49 -4.68 -8.17
C ALA A 79 16.18 -5.25 -6.78
N VAL A 80 15.40 -4.49 -6.00
CA VAL A 80 14.89 -4.90 -4.68
C VAL A 80 13.39 -4.69 -4.65
N LEU A 81 12.66 -5.69 -4.16
CA LEU A 81 11.24 -5.61 -3.86
C LEU A 81 11.03 -5.94 -2.38
N CYS A 82 10.34 -5.07 -1.65
CA CYS A 82 10.11 -5.21 -0.22
C CYS A 82 8.62 -5.40 0.12
N THR A 83 8.32 -6.45 0.91
CA THR A 83 6.97 -6.81 1.35
C THR A 83 7.00 -7.33 2.79
N VAL A 84 7.49 -6.51 3.72
CA VAL A 84 7.69 -6.93 5.12
C VAL A 84 6.49 -6.63 6.01
N PHE A 85 6.35 -7.39 7.09
CA PHE A 85 5.38 -7.15 8.15
C PHE A 85 6.09 -7.26 9.52
N ASN A 86 6.41 -6.11 10.13
CA ASN A 86 7.15 -6.03 11.38
C ASN A 86 6.22 -6.09 12.59
N GLY A 87 6.58 -6.86 13.61
CA GLY A 87 5.86 -7.00 14.88
C GLY A 87 4.71 -8.01 14.87
N ASP A 88 4.46 -8.67 13.75
CA ASP A 88 3.43 -9.71 13.58
C ASP A 88 2.04 -9.33 14.16
N ILE A 89 1.12 -10.28 14.17
CA ILE A 89 -0.24 -10.16 14.70
C ILE A 89 -0.21 -9.89 16.20
N ASP A 90 0.73 -10.46 16.94
CA ASP A 90 0.81 -10.35 18.40
C ASP A 90 1.00 -8.91 18.87
N ILE A 91 1.68 -8.09 18.09
CA ILE A 91 1.82 -6.66 18.37
C ILE A 91 0.68 -5.86 17.71
N TRP A 92 0.39 -6.13 16.45
CA TRP A 92 -0.59 -5.36 15.70
C TRP A 92 -2.00 -5.44 16.29
N GLN A 93 -2.39 -6.57 16.90
CA GLN A 93 -3.69 -6.67 17.57
C GLN A 93 -3.93 -5.58 18.62
N HIS A 94 -2.88 -5.13 19.33
CA HIS A 94 -3.00 -4.09 20.33
C HIS A 94 -3.36 -2.74 19.73
N GLU A 95 -2.90 -2.47 18.51
CA GLU A 95 -3.16 -1.25 17.76
C GLU A 95 -4.58 -1.19 17.18
N ILE A 96 -5.33 -2.28 17.23
CA ILE A 96 -6.74 -2.39 16.82
C ILE A 96 -7.67 -2.56 18.01
N LEU A 97 -7.31 -3.43 18.98
CA LEU A 97 -8.17 -3.77 20.10
C LEU A 97 -8.17 -2.70 21.21
N ILE A 98 -7.04 -2.01 21.45
CA ILE A 98 -6.99 -0.91 22.42
C ILE A 98 -7.87 0.25 21.96
N PRO A 99 -7.78 0.78 20.72
CA PRO A 99 -8.67 1.82 20.23
C PRO A 99 -10.16 1.50 20.39
N LYS A 100 -10.55 0.23 20.25
CA LYS A 100 -11.94 -0.20 20.47
C LYS A 100 -12.45 0.08 21.87
N LYS A 101 -11.61 0.01 22.89
CA LYS A 101 -11.98 0.34 24.28
C LYS A 101 -12.40 1.82 24.42
N TYR A 102 -11.84 2.69 23.56
CA TYR A 102 -12.12 4.12 23.49
C TYR A 102 -13.20 4.46 22.44
N GLY A 103 -13.87 3.47 21.87
CA GLY A 103 -14.95 3.65 20.90
C GLY A 103 -14.50 3.76 19.44
N ILE A 104 -13.21 3.72 19.15
CA ILE A 104 -12.68 3.77 17.79
C ILE A 104 -12.82 2.38 17.15
N ASP A 105 -13.62 2.30 16.09
CA ASP A 105 -13.89 1.07 15.36
C ASP A 105 -13.01 1.00 14.11
N ILE A 106 -12.03 0.09 14.09
CA ILE A 106 -11.07 -0.10 13.01
C ILE A 106 -11.43 -1.37 12.24
N ASN A 107 -11.54 -1.26 10.91
CA ASN A 107 -11.81 -2.39 10.01
C ASN A 107 -10.52 -3.04 9.52
N ILE A 108 -9.60 -2.26 8.96
CA ILE A 108 -8.35 -2.72 8.33
C ILE A 108 -7.13 -2.45 9.21
N GLY A 109 -6.85 -1.19 9.54
CA GLY A 109 -5.79 -0.78 10.46
C GLY A 109 -4.36 -0.97 9.95
N ASP A 110 -4.12 -0.99 8.65
CA ASP A 110 -2.79 -1.24 8.10
C ASP A 110 -2.06 0.04 7.63
N THR A 111 -2.79 1.11 7.33
CA THR A 111 -2.24 2.31 6.66
C THR A 111 -2.48 3.60 7.44
N ARG A 112 -3.68 3.81 7.99
CA ARG A 112 -4.07 5.06 8.67
C ARG A 112 -4.74 4.79 10.00
N SER A 113 -5.34 5.85 10.57
CA SER A 113 -5.83 5.90 11.94
C SER A 113 -4.71 5.64 12.96
N VAL A 114 -5.04 5.54 14.21
CA VAL A 114 -4.06 5.25 15.29
C VAL A 114 -3.27 3.97 15.01
N SER A 115 -3.91 2.94 14.45
CA SER A 115 -3.24 1.67 14.10
C SER A 115 -2.15 1.86 13.04
N GLY A 116 -2.44 2.58 11.96
CA GLY A 116 -1.46 2.89 10.91
C GLY A 116 -0.31 3.75 11.44
N ILE A 117 -0.60 4.71 12.32
CA ILE A 117 0.43 5.56 12.96
C ILE A 117 1.42 4.68 13.73
N PHE A 118 0.96 3.86 14.69
CA PHE A 118 1.84 3.00 15.48
C PHE A 118 2.57 1.97 14.62
N ARG A 119 1.92 1.44 13.59
CA ARG A 119 2.57 0.57 12.61
C ARG A 119 3.70 1.28 11.86
N ALA A 120 3.53 2.56 11.48
CA ALA A 120 4.58 3.36 10.88
C ALA A 120 5.77 3.54 11.80
N LEU A 121 5.53 3.86 13.10
CA LEU A 121 6.60 4.05 14.09
C LEU A 121 7.50 2.81 14.22
N ARG A 122 6.93 1.59 14.11
CA ARG A 122 7.70 0.33 14.13
C ARG A 122 8.43 0.05 12.82
N ASN A 123 7.80 0.38 11.70
CA ASN A 123 8.32 0.03 10.39
C ASN A 123 9.36 1.02 9.85
N ILE A 124 9.25 2.31 10.15
CA ILE A 124 10.21 3.33 9.66
C ILE A 124 11.65 2.96 9.99
N PRO A 125 12.03 2.61 11.24
CA PRO A 125 13.40 2.20 11.56
C PRO A 125 13.87 0.99 10.73
N LEU A 126 13.01 -0.04 10.57
CA LEU A 126 13.32 -1.22 9.76
C LEU A 126 13.54 -0.86 8.29
N MET A 127 12.69 0.00 7.72
CA MET A 127 12.83 0.40 6.31
C MET A 127 14.10 1.22 6.07
N LEU A 128 14.48 2.06 7.02
CA LEU A 128 15.76 2.79 6.97
C LEU A 128 16.96 1.86 7.12
N ASP A 129 16.86 0.79 7.93
CA ASP A 129 17.89 -0.25 8.00
C ASP A 129 18.03 -1.01 6.67
N ILE A 130 16.92 -1.32 6.02
CA ILE A 130 16.93 -1.92 4.68
C ILE A 130 17.59 -0.98 3.68
N CYS A 131 17.28 0.32 3.73
CA CYS A 131 17.92 1.31 2.87
C CYS A 131 19.45 1.36 3.09
N ARG A 132 19.93 1.36 4.35
CA ARG A 132 21.37 1.30 4.67
C ARG A 132 22.05 0.07 4.08
N ASP A 133 21.38 -1.07 4.12
CA ASP A 133 21.91 -2.29 3.51
C ASP A 133 21.91 -2.20 1.98
N ILE A 134 20.90 -1.59 1.35
CA ILE A 134 20.87 -1.34 -0.09
C ILE A 134 22.03 -0.41 -0.50
N GLU A 135 22.23 0.69 0.23
CA GLU A 135 23.36 1.62 0.00
C GLU A 135 24.71 0.90 0.06
N LYS A 136 24.84 -0.06 0.98
CA LYS A 136 26.09 -0.81 1.18
C LYS A 136 26.31 -1.93 0.15
N TYR A 137 25.30 -2.71 -0.17
CA TYR A 137 25.45 -3.96 -0.91
C TYR A 137 25.03 -3.85 -2.39
N CYS A 138 24.12 -2.92 -2.72
CA CYS A 138 23.59 -2.72 -4.07
C CYS A 138 23.15 -1.26 -4.34
N PRO A 139 24.04 -0.26 -4.22
CA PRO A 139 23.69 1.17 -4.21
C PRO A 139 23.04 1.69 -5.50
N ARG A 140 23.01 0.91 -6.57
CA ARG A 140 22.36 1.25 -7.84
C ARG A 140 21.10 0.45 -8.11
N ALA A 141 20.67 -0.35 -7.14
CA ALA A 141 19.45 -1.15 -7.29
C ALA A 141 18.20 -0.28 -7.36
N VAL A 142 17.27 -0.64 -8.21
CA VAL A 142 15.92 -0.08 -8.24
C VAL A 142 15.13 -0.67 -7.08
N PHE A 143 14.66 0.17 -6.16
CA PHE A 143 13.94 -0.30 -4.99
C PHE A 143 12.43 -0.01 -5.09
N LEU A 144 11.61 -1.07 -5.05
CA LEU A 144 10.16 -1.00 -5.04
C LEU A 144 9.61 -1.47 -3.68
N ASN A 145 8.79 -0.66 -3.05
CA ASN A 145 8.18 -0.96 -1.75
C ASN A 145 6.68 -1.24 -1.89
N TYR A 146 6.23 -2.37 -1.34
CA TYR A 146 4.80 -2.72 -1.18
C TYR A 146 4.36 -2.73 0.30
N THR A 147 5.28 -2.41 1.22
CA THR A 147 4.98 -2.40 2.66
C THR A 147 4.18 -1.16 3.05
N ASN A 148 3.08 -1.37 3.80
CA ASN A 148 2.28 -0.30 4.40
C ASN A 148 2.74 0.02 5.84
N PRO A 149 2.52 1.25 6.32
CA PRO A 149 1.84 2.42 5.71
C PRO A 149 2.67 3.10 4.61
N MET A 150 2.18 3.02 3.39
CA MET A 150 2.97 3.34 2.19
C MET A 150 3.57 4.74 2.18
N ALA A 151 2.76 5.78 2.36
CA ALA A 151 3.23 7.16 2.26
C ALA A 151 4.21 7.53 3.39
N MET A 152 3.96 7.06 4.63
CA MET A 152 4.87 7.28 5.76
C MET A 152 6.21 6.57 5.56
N LEU A 153 6.21 5.32 5.07
CA LEU A 153 7.45 4.57 4.84
C LEU A 153 8.24 5.12 3.65
N CYS A 154 7.58 5.37 2.51
CA CYS A 154 8.25 5.92 1.33
C CYS A 154 8.75 7.35 1.58
N GLY A 155 7.95 8.18 2.27
CA GLY A 155 8.37 9.52 2.69
C GLY A 155 9.61 9.49 3.58
N ALA A 156 9.66 8.58 4.56
CA ALA A 156 10.84 8.42 5.42
C ALA A 156 12.07 7.97 4.62
N MET A 157 11.96 6.94 3.79
CA MET A 157 13.05 6.43 2.96
C MET A 157 13.59 7.50 2.00
N GLN A 158 12.71 8.24 1.32
CA GLN A 158 13.10 9.28 0.36
C GLN A 158 13.66 10.55 1.02
N LYS A 159 13.33 10.80 2.30
CA LYS A 159 13.89 11.92 3.08
C LYS A 159 15.24 11.60 3.73
N TYR A 160 15.40 10.38 4.23
CA TYR A 160 16.49 10.04 5.15
C TYR A 160 17.46 8.96 4.64
N ALA A 161 17.29 8.47 3.41
CA ALA A 161 18.21 7.53 2.77
C ALA A 161 18.55 7.98 1.35
N ASN A 162 19.68 7.47 0.83
CA ASN A 162 20.16 7.77 -0.51
C ASN A 162 19.92 6.55 -1.44
N VAL A 163 18.68 6.12 -1.55
CA VAL A 163 18.26 5.00 -2.41
C VAL A 163 17.23 5.46 -3.43
N GLU A 164 17.25 4.88 -4.62
CA GLU A 164 16.22 5.13 -5.63
C GLU A 164 14.99 4.26 -5.31
N VAL A 165 14.04 4.80 -4.54
CA VAL A 165 12.86 4.08 -4.07
C VAL A 165 11.56 4.74 -4.49
N THR A 166 10.57 3.93 -4.86
CA THR A 166 9.16 4.33 -4.96
C THR A 166 8.27 3.27 -4.33
N GLY A 167 7.13 3.70 -3.78
CA GLY A 167 6.11 2.81 -3.26
C GLY A 167 5.06 2.48 -4.31
N LEU A 168 4.58 1.26 -4.29
CA LEU A 168 3.57 0.76 -5.21
C LEU A 168 2.34 0.29 -4.45
N CYS A 169 1.18 0.72 -4.92
CA CYS A 169 -0.11 0.22 -4.49
C CYS A 169 -0.94 -0.15 -5.72
N HIS A 170 -1.71 -1.22 -5.63
CA HIS A 170 -2.61 -1.61 -6.71
C HIS A 170 -4.00 -0.93 -6.64
N SER A 171 -4.20 -0.02 -5.68
CA SER A 171 -5.49 0.65 -5.49
C SER A 171 -5.88 1.56 -6.65
N VAL A 172 -4.92 2.22 -7.31
CA VAL A 172 -5.20 3.09 -8.45
C VAL A 172 -5.65 2.26 -9.65
N GLN A 173 -4.83 1.34 -10.15
CA GLN A 173 -5.21 0.52 -11.31
C GLN A 173 -6.43 -0.36 -11.03
N GLY A 174 -6.54 -0.93 -9.81
CA GLY A 174 -7.68 -1.76 -9.44
C GLY A 174 -8.99 -0.98 -9.39
N THR A 175 -8.97 0.26 -8.88
CA THR A 175 -10.17 1.13 -8.89
C THR A 175 -10.49 1.60 -10.32
N ALA A 176 -9.49 1.96 -11.12
CA ALA A 176 -9.71 2.36 -12.52
C ALA A 176 -10.33 1.20 -13.32
N GLN A 177 -9.85 -0.03 -13.13
CA GLN A 177 -10.42 -1.22 -13.76
C GLN A 177 -11.87 -1.46 -13.31
N MET A 178 -12.15 -1.36 -12.01
CA MET A 178 -13.52 -1.45 -11.48
C MET A 178 -14.44 -0.38 -12.10
N LEU A 179 -13.98 0.86 -12.24
CA LEU A 179 -14.76 1.94 -12.85
C LEU A 179 -14.99 1.69 -14.34
N ALA A 180 -13.99 1.17 -15.06
CA ALA A 180 -14.12 0.78 -16.46
C ALA A 180 -15.20 -0.29 -16.65
N GLU A 181 -15.19 -1.34 -15.81
CA GLU A 181 -16.20 -2.40 -15.78
C GLU A 181 -17.61 -1.84 -15.47
N TRP A 182 -17.74 -0.96 -14.49
CA TRP A 182 -19.03 -0.36 -14.11
C TRP A 182 -19.61 0.53 -15.21
N LEU A 183 -18.74 1.19 -15.95
CA LEU A 183 -19.11 2.13 -17.01
C LEU A 183 -19.19 1.49 -18.39
N ASP A 184 -18.90 0.17 -18.48
CA ASP A 184 -18.86 -0.58 -19.74
C ASP A 184 -17.97 0.11 -20.78
N VAL A 185 -16.69 0.34 -20.40
CA VAL A 185 -15.64 0.90 -21.26
C VAL A 185 -14.39 0.02 -21.18
N PRO A 186 -13.63 -0.17 -22.29
CA PRO A 186 -12.36 -0.91 -22.22
C PRO A 186 -11.37 -0.22 -21.28
N TYR A 187 -10.77 -0.99 -20.37
CA TYR A 187 -9.82 -0.42 -19.41
C TYR A 187 -8.62 0.26 -20.09
N GLU A 188 -8.12 -0.32 -21.15
CA GLU A 188 -6.98 0.17 -21.94
C GLU A 188 -7.26 1.51 -22.63
N GLU A 189 -8.53 1.87 -22.80
CA GLU A 189 -8.97 3.13 -23.44
C GLU A 189 -9.51 4.15 -22.41
N LEU A 190 -9.56 3.76 -21.13
CA LEU A 190 -9.96 4.66 -20.06
C LEU A 190 -8.86 5.68 -19.80
N ASN A 191 -9.18 6.97 -19.93
CA ASN A 191 -8.28 8.05 -19.57
C ASN A 191 -8.61 8.56 -18.18
N TYR A 192 -7.60 8.62 -17.31
CA TYR A 192 -7.78 9.14 -15.96
C TYR A 192 -6.53 9.86 -15.45
N LEU A 193 -6.72 10.82 -14.55
CA LEU A 193 -5.68 11.40 -13.73
C LEU A 193 -6.02 11.16 -12.26
N CYS A 194 -5.26 10.30 -11.60
CA CYS A 194 -5.40 10.01 -10.18
C CYS A 194 -4.25 10.62 -9.40
N LYS A 195 -4.56 11.41 -8.37
CA LYS A 195 -3.57 12.13 -7.56
C LYS A 195 -4.05 12.36 -6.13
N GLY A 196 -3.11 12.39 -5.19
CA GLY A 196 -3.38 12.60 -3.77
C GLY A 196 -2.29 11.98 -2.90
N VAL A 197 -2.67 11.32 -1.82
CA VAL A 197 -1.78 10.48 -1.00
C VAL A 197 -2.24 9.02 -1.07
N ASN A 198 -1.37 8.08 -0.85
CA ASN A 198 -1.72 6.66 -0.93
C ASN A 198 -2.99 6.34 -0.16
N HIS A 199 -3.87 5.52 -0.74
CA HIS A 199 -5.20 5.16 -0.24
C HIS A 199 -6.19 6.33 -0.06
N GLN A 200 -5.83 7.55 -0.45
CA GLN A 200 -6.71 8.73 -0.49
C GLN A 200 -6.32 9.64 -1.68
N ALA A 201 -6.03 9.01 -2.81
CA ALA A 201 -5.91 9.69 -4.09
C ALA A 201 -7.27 9.72 -4.78
N PHE A 202 -7.51 10.76 -5.56
CA PHE A 202 -8.77 10.98 -6.25
C PHE A 202 -8.57 11.04 -7.75
N TYR A 203 -9.50 10.47 -8.49
CA TYR A 203 -9.57 10.60 -9.94
C TYR A 203 -10.09 11.99 -10.27
N THR A 204 -9.21 12.93 -10.55
CA THR A 204 -9.60 14.30 -10.90
C THR A 204 -10.02 14.43 -12.35
N GLU A 205 -9.66 13.46 -13.17
CA GLU A 205 -10.11 13.28 -14.54
C GLU A 205 -10.50 11.82 -14.74
N LEU A 206 -11.61 11.59 -15.45
CA LEU A 206 -12.12 10.27 -15.81
C LEU A 206 -12.90 10.40 -17.11
N SER A 207 -12.33 9.92 -18.22
CA SER A 207 -12.92 10.11 -19.53
C SER A 207 -12.70 8.93 -20.48
N TYR A 208 -13.55 8.82 -21.49
CA TYR A 208 -13.46 7.85 -22.58
C TYR A 208 -13.84 8.53 -23.87
N ASN A 209 -13.05 8.36 -24.93
CA ASN A 209 -13.26 9.03 -26.23
C ASN A 209 -13.50 10.55 -26.15
N GLY A 210 -12.89 11.21 -25.17
CA GLY A 210 -13.01 12.64 -24.94
C GLY A 210 -14.28 13.05 -24.17
N GLU A 211 -15.13 12.13 -23.77
CA GLU A 211 -16.30 12.39 -22.95
C GLU A 211 -16.03 12.17 -21.47
N ASP A 212 -16.47 13.12 -20.62
CA ASP A 212 -16.42 12.99 -19.16
C ASP A 212 -17.38 11.88 -18.70
N LEU A 213 -16.86 10.91 -17.96
CA LEU A 213 -17.61 9.77 -17.46
C LEU A 213 -18.32 10.02 -16.12
N TYR A 214 -18.02 11.10 -15.41
CA TYR A 214 -18.63 11.38 -14.12
C TYR A 214 -20.15 11.53 -14.14
N PRO A 215 -20.77 12.16 -15.14
CA PRO A 215 -22.24 12.19 -15.25
C PRO A 215 -22.84 10.78 -15.36
N LYS A 216 -22.24 9.89 -16.17
CA LYS A 216 -22.68 8.49 -16.33
C LYS A 216 -22.50 7.70 -15.02
N LEU A 217 -21.35 7.83 -14.36
CA LEU A 217 -21.07 7.19 -13.07
C LEU A 217 -22.07 7.64 -11.98
N ARG A 218 -22.33 8.94 -11.89
CA ARG A 218 -23.29 9.51 -10.93
C ARG A 218 -24.68 8.92 -11.14
N LYS A 219 -25.14 8.90 -12.39
CA LYS A 219 -26.44 8.33 -12.76
C LYS A 219 -26.51 6.84 -12.37
N LEU A 220 -25.50 6.05 -12.72
CA LEU A 220 -25.42 4.62 -12.40
C LEU A 220 -25.56 4.37 -10.88
N ILE A 221 -24.84 5.12 -10.07
CA ILE A 221 -24.83 4.94 -8.62
C ILE A 221 -26.14 5.42 -7.97
N THR A 222 -26.74 6.53 -8.47
CA THR A 222 -27.97 7.08 -7.88
C THR A 222 -29.23 6.32 -8.30
N GLU A 223 -29.25 5.74 -9.51
CA GLU A 223 -30.42 5.04 -10.03
C GLU A 223 -30.38 3.53 -9.79
N ASN A 224 -29.25 2.99 -9.29
CA ASN A 224 -29.09 1.55 -9.07
C ASN A 224 -28.50 1.27 -7.68
N GLU A 225 -29.36 0.80 -6.77
CA GLU A 225 -29.00 0.47 -5.39
C GLU A 225 -27.92 -0.63 -5.31
N ASP A 226 -27.91 -1.59 -6.24
CA ASP A 226 -26.88 -2.63 -6.24
C ASP A 226 -25.49 -2.07 -6.52
N PHE A 227 -25.38 -1.10 -7.43
CA PHE A 227 -24.11 -0.40 -7.66
C PHE A 227 -23.72 0.49 -6.47
N TYR A 228 -24.67 1.22 -5.87
CA TYR A 228 -24.40 1.99 -4.67
C TYR A 228 -23.86 1.10 -3.54
N ASN A 229 -24.46 -0.07 -3.34
CA ASN A 229 -24.10 -1.01 -2.26
C ASN A 229 -22.76 -1.73 -2.50
N LYS A 230 -22.26 -1.85 -3.74
CA LYS A 230 -20.95 -2.49 -4.00
C LYS A 230 -19.80 -1.78 -3.30
N GLU A 231 -19.87 -0.45 -3.17
CA GLU A 231 -18.84 0.39 -2.56
C GLU A 231 -19.49 1.57 -1.82
N GLN A 232 -20.32 1.29 -0.82
CA GLN A 232 -21.17 2.29 -0.15
C GLN A 232 -20.43 3.53 0.33
N VAL A 233 -19.29 3.36 1.00
CA VAL A 233 -18.50 4.48 1.53
C VAL A 233 -17.90 5.32 0.40
N ARG A 234 -17.26 4.68 -0.58
CA ARG A 234 -16.67 5.40 -1.72
C ARG A 234 -17.73 6.07 -2.57
N ASN A 235 -18.84 5.41 -2.79
CA ASN A 235 -19.96 5.97 -3.55
C ASN A 235 -20.60 7.16 -2.83
N GLU A 236 -20.77 7.08 -1.51
CA GLU A 236 -21.23 8.23 -0.71
C GLU A 236 -20.23 9.40 -0.78
N MET A 237 -18.93 9.13 -0.65
CA MET A 237 -17.89 10.14 -0.82
C MET A 237 -17.94 10.78 -2.21
N PHE A 238 -18.04 9.97 -3.27
CA PHE A 238 -18.16 10.48 -4.63
C PHE A 238 -19.38 11.37 -4.83
N LEU A 239 -20.55 10.94 -4.37
CA LEU A 239 -21.78 11.71 -4.51
C LEU A 239 -21.72 13.07 -3.81
N LYS A 240 -20.95 13.21 -2.72
CA LYS A 240 -20.80 14.44 -1.93
C LYS A 240 -19.58 15.28 -2.34
N LEU A 241 -18.46 14.63 -2.67
CA LEU A 241 -17.21 15.32 -2.99
C LEU A 241 -16.98 15.54 -4.51
N GLY A 242 -17.74 14.84 -5.36
CA GLY A 242 -17.69 15.01 -6.81
C GLY A 242 -16.62 14.21 -7.53
N TYR A 243 -15.68 13.58 -6.82
CA TYR A 243 -14.56 12.82 -7.38
C TYR A 243 -14.47 11.44 -6.73
N TYR A 244 -14.12 10.42 -7.50
CA TYR A 244 -14.00 9.07 -7.00
C TYR A 244 -12.65 8.87 -6.30
N VAL A 245 -12.66 8.19 -5.15
CA VAL A 245 -11.45 7.92 -4.34
C VAL A 245 -10.92 6.52 -4.60
N THR A 246 -9.60 6.35 -4.49
CA THR A 246 -8.94 5.05 -4.54
C THR A 246 -9.25 4.20 -3.31
N GLU A 247 -8.81 2.96 -3.33
CA GLU A 247 -8.92 1.96 -2.27
C GLU A 247 -10.37 1.48 -2.04
N SER A 248 -10.61 0.68 -1.02
CA SER A 248 -11.94 0.09 -0.74
C SER A 248 -12.78 0.94 0.20
N SER A 249 -14.07 0.64 0.25
CA SER A 249 -14.99 1.22 1.24
C SER A 249 -14.59 0.89 2.68
N GLY A 250 -13.99 -0.28 2.94
CA GLY A 250 -13.47 -0.64 4.26
C GLY A 250 -12.40 0.34 4.74
N HIS A 251 -11.38 0.57 3.92
CA HIS A 251 -10.31 1.53 4.23
C HIS A 251 -10.85 2.95 4.37
N ASN A 252 -11.61 3.44 3.40
CA ASN A 252 -12.14 4.81 3.44
C ASN A 252 -13.10 5.05 4.60
N SER A 253 -13.74 4.01 5.13
CA SER A 253 -14.63 4.12 6.30
C SER A 253 -13.88 4.52 7.57
N GLU A 254 -12.63 4.10 7.73
CA GLU A 254 -11.80 4.39 8.91
C GLU A 254 -10.82 5.55 8.72
N TYR A 255 -10.63 6.03 7.47
CA TYR A 255 -9.75 7.16 7.19
C TYR A 255 -10.41 8.53 7.37
N ASN A 256 -11.72 8.55 7.51
CA ASN A 256 -12.52 9.75 7.50
C ASN A 256 -13.41 9.84 8.74
N GLN A 257 -13.70 11.06 9.19
CA GLN A 257 -14.54 11.35 10.35
C GLN A 257 -16.04 11.08 10.14
N TRP A 258 -16.46 10.63 8.96
CA TRP A 258 -17.89 10.61 8.60
C TRP A 258 -18.60 9.28 8.90
N PHE A 259 -17.90 8.16 8.89
CA PHE A 259 -18.54 6.85 8.79
C PHE A 259 -18.50 6.03 10.09
N ARG A 260 -17.34 5.84 10.72
CA ARG A 260 -17.18 4.90 11.86
C ARG A 260 -17.22 5.55 13.24
N LYS A 261 -17.66 6.80 13.33
CA LYS A 261 -17.70 7.56 14.60
C LYS A 261 -18.89 7.21 15.52
N ARG A 262 -19.91 6.50 15.03
CA ARG A 262 -21.11 6.12 15.78
C ARG A 262 -21.68 4.81 15.26
N PRO A 263 -22.32 4.00 16.13
CA PRO A 263 -22.90 2.70 15.75
C PRO A 263 -23.93 2.78 14.60
N ASP A 264 -24.82 3.80 14.62
CA ASP A 264 -25.83 4.00 13.59
C ASP A 264 -25.25 4.28 12.20
N LEU A 265 -24.11 4.97 12.14
CA LEU A 265 -23.39 5.23 10.88
C LEU A 265 -22.62 3.99 10.41
N ILE A 266 -22.04 3.23 11.35
CA ILE A 266 -21.41 1.94 11.04
C ILE A 266 -22.45 0.99 10.46
N GLU A 267 -23.62 0.88 11.09
CA GLU A 267 -24.71 0.03 10.59
C GLU A 267 -25.17 0.48 9.20
N LYS A 268 -25.29 1.79 8.98
CA LYS A 268 -25.76 2.34 7.71
C LYS A 268 -24.78 2.16 6.56
N TYR A 269 -23.48 2.45 6.76
CA TYR A 269 -22.52 2.58 5.70
C TYR A 269 -21.44 1.48 5.65
N CYS A 270 -21.21 0.78 6.76
CA CYS A 270 -20.04 -0.08 6.92
C CYS A 270 -20.42 -1.57 7.08
N THR A 271 -21.69 -1.91 7.12
CA THR A 271 -22.17 -3.29 7.17
C THR A 271 -22.39 -3.84 5.76
N ASP A 272 -21.34 -3.89 4.97
CA ASP A 272 -21.48 -4.30 3.60
C ASP A 272 -21.92 -5.75 3.46
N LYS A 273 -23.11 -5.93 2.93
CA LYS A 273 -23.72 -7.23 2.68
C LYS A 273 -23.46 -7.76 1.26
N LYS A 274 -22.81 -6.97 0.40
CA LYS A 274 -22.68 -7.28 -1.04
C LYS A 274 -21.30 -7.06 -1.63
N SER A 275 -20.36 -6.42 -0.92
CA SER A 275 -18.98 -6.30 -1.37
C SER A 275 -18.20 -7.58 -1.05
N ASN A 276 -17.68 -8.22 -2.06
CA ASN A 276 -16.79 -9.37 -1.88
C ASN A 276 -15.38 -8.96 -1.44
N TRP A 277 -15.13 -7.65 -1.28
CA TRP A 277 -13.76 -7.15 -1.16
C TRP A 277 -13.37 -6.80 0.27
N ASN A 278 -14.26 -6.19 1.01
CA ASN A 278 -13.94 -5.68 2.33
C ASN A 278 -15.22 -5.54 3.17
N PRO A 279 -15.67 -6.63 3.82
CA PRO A 279 -16.74 -6.53 4.78
C PRO A 279 -16.42 -5.46 5.82
N GLY A 280 -17.36 -4.57 6.11
CA GLY A 280 -17.16 -3.43 7.00
C GLY A 280 -17.06 -3.79 8.48
N GLU A 281 -16.90 -5.06 8.85
CA GLU A 281 -16.85 -5.52 10.23
C GLU A 281 -15.59 -5.04 10.98
N PHE A 282 -15.73 -4.92 12.29
CA PHE A 282 -14.60 -4.57 13.16
C PHE A 282 -13.48 -5.60 13.05
N ALA A 283 -12.24 -5.11 12.97
CA ALA A 283 -11.01 -5.92 12.96
C ALA A 283 -10.94 -6.97 11.83
N TYR A 284 -11.61 -6.74 10.68
CA TYR A 284 -11.65 -7.68 9.56
C TYR A 284 -10.26 -8.19 9.15
N SER A 285 -9.32 -7.29 8.90
CA SER A 285 -7.97 -7.69 8.48
C SER A 285 -7.20 -8.42 9.56
N LEU A 286 -7.38 -8.05 10.83
CA LEU A 286 -6.79 -8.77 11.96
C LEU A 286 -7.34 -10.19 12.06
N ASN A 287 -8.65 -10.37 11.97
CA ASN A 287 -9.31 -11.67 12.01
C ASN A 287 -8.84 -12.56 10.86
N LEU A 288 -8.81 -12.04 9.64
CA LEU A 288 -8.35 -12.76 8.45
C LEU A 288 -6.89 -13.24 8.60
N ARG A 289 -6.00 -12.38 9.11
CA ARG A 289 -4.59 -12.74 9.33
C ARG A 289 -4.43 -13.74 10.48
N SER A 290 -5.22 -13.61 11.54
CA SER A 290 -5.26 -14.55 12.67
C SER A 290 -5.69 -15.94 12.21
N ASP A 291 -6.68 -16.04 11.33
CA ASP A 291 -7.11 -17.32 10.75
C ASP A 291 -6.06 -17.93 9.82
N ARG A 292 -5.40 -17.13 9.01
CA ARG A 292 -4.28 -17.59 8.17
C ARG A 292 -3.10 -18.10 9.01
N ARG A 293 -2.83 -17.48 10.15
CA ARG A 293 -1.78 -17.91 11.08
C ARG A 293 -2.04 -19.29 11.70
N LYS A 294 -3.30 -19.70 11.86
CA LYS A 294 -3.65 -21.06 12.36
C LYS A 294 -3.19 -22.17 11.42
N ASN A 295 -3.15 -21.90 10.13
CA ASN A 295 -2.63 -22.84 9.13
C ASN A 295 -1.90 -22.08 8.01
N PRO A 296 -0.65 -21.62 8.27
CA PRO A 296 0.10 -20.80 7.31
C PRO A 296 0.44 -21.56 6.02
N GLN A 297 0.55 -22.89 6.07
CA GLN A 297 0.88 -23.73 4.89
C GLN A 297 -0.30 -23.80 3.91
N LYS A 298 -1.54 -23.71 4.39
CA LYS A 298 -2.75 -23.89 3.58
C LYS A 298 -2.76 -23.01 2.31
N GLN A 299 -2.40 -21.75 2.41
CA GLN A 299 -2.40 -20.84 1.25
C GLN A 299 -1.39 -21.26 0.16
N TYR A 300 -0.23 -21.80 0.55
CA TYR A 300 0.76 -22.30 -0.39
C TYR A 300 0.29 -23.60 -1.04
N ASP A 301 -0.31 -24.51 -0.27
CA ASP A 301 -0.86 -25.77 -0.77
C ASP A 301 -2.00 -25.52 -1.77
N GLU A 302 -2.91 -24.61 -1.44
CA GLU A 302 -3.98 -24.19 -2.35
C GLU A 302 -3.43 -23.56 -3.62
N TRP A 303 -2.39 -22.73 -3.52
CA TRP A 303 -1.73 -22.13 -4.68
C TRP A 303 -1.06 -23.19 -5.56
N MET A 304 -0.39 -24.16 -4.95
CA MET A 304 0.27 -25.27 -5.65
C MET A 304 -0.71 -26.23 -6.35
N GLN A 305 -1.96 -26.26 -5.95
CA GLN A 305 -3.01 -27.11 -6.56
C GLN A 305 -3.79 -26.39 -7.66
N LYS A 306 -3.74 -25.05 -7.76
CA LYS A 306 -4.43 -24.30 -8.81
C LYS A 306 -3.78 -24.51 -10.18
N ASP A 307 -4.60 -24.43 -11.23
CA ASP A 307 -4.08 -24.35 -12.59
C ASP A 307 -3.17 -23.13 -12.74
N PHE A 308 -2.05 -23.33 -13.42
CA PHE A 308 -1.09 -22.26 -13.62
C PHE A 308 -1.60 -21.28 -14.65
N SER A 309 -1.56 -19.99 -14.31
CA SER A 309 -1.94 -18.91 -15.24
C SER A 309 -0.69 -18.24 -15.81
N HIS A 310 -0.55 -18.26 -17.12
CA HIS A 310 0.50 -17.54 -17.84
C HIS A 310 0.17 -16.04 -18.04
N LYS A 311 -1.04 -15.61 -17.65
CA LYS A 311 -1.44 -14.20 -17.77
C LYS A 311 -0.67 -13.35 -16.78
N LYS A 312 -0.17 -12.22 -17.27
CA LYS A 312 0.41 -11.17 -16.45
C LYS A 312 -0.64 -10.63 -15.46
N SER A 313 -0.22 -10.29 -14.28
CA SER A 313 -1.07 -9.62 -13.29
C SER A 313 -1.20 -8.11 -13.61
N ASN A 314 -1.98 -7.41 -12.80
CA ASN A 314 -2.13 -5.95 -12.92
C ASN A 314 -1.09 -5.19 -12.06
N GLU A 315 -0.06 -5.89 -11.56
CA GLU A 315 1.00 -5.27 -10.75
C GLU A 315 2.01 -4.52 -11.62
N TYR A 316 2.44 -3.35 -11.15
CA TYR A 316 3.36 -2.50 -11.90
C TYR A 316 4.83 -2.93 -11.82
N ALA A 317 5.22 -3.71 -10.80
CA ALA A 317 6.62 -3.96 -10.49
C ALA A 317 7.43 -4.51 -11.66
N ALA A 318 6.90 -5.51 -12.37
CA ALA A 318 7.62 -6.13 -13.48
C ALA A 318 7.81 -5.17 -14.67
N ASP A 319 6.80 -4.33 -14.98
CA ASP A 319 6.92 -3.30 -16.02
C ASP A 319 7.95 -2.23 -15.64
N ILE A 320 7.94 -1.79 -14.39
CA ILE A 320 8.91 -0.83 -13.88
C ILE A 320 10.32 -1.41 -13.99
N PHE A 321 10.54 -2.63 -13.55
CA PHE A 321 11.83 -3.29 -13.67
C PHE A 321 12.25 -3.46 -15.14
N ASN A 322 11.31 -3.78 -16.04
CA ASN A 322 11.61 -3.87 -17.47
C ASN A 322 11.98 -2.50 -18.07
N ALA A 323 11.27 -1.45 -17.72
CA ALA A 323 11.60 -0.08 -18.13
C ALA A 323 12.98 0.38 -17.62
N ARG A 324 13.35 -0.04 -16.40
CA ARG A 324 14.61 0.35 -15.75
C ARG A 324 15.80 -0.52 -16.20
N LEU A 325 15.62 -1.82 -16.30
CA LEU A 325 16.70 -2.81 -16.41
C LEU A 325 16.62 -3.66 -17.68
N GLY A 326 15.48 -3.67 -18.37
CA GLY A 326 15.20 -4.46 -19.56
C GLY A 326 15.28 -3.66 -20.86
N ASP A 327 14.16 -3.57 -21.59
CA ASP A 327 14.11 -2.91 -22.91
C ASP A 327 14.24 -1.38 -22.87
N GLY A 328 14.00 -0.78 -21.69
CA GLY A 328 14.15 0.66 -21.46
C GLY A 328 13.01 1.51 -22.02
N LYS A 329 11.91 0.89 -22.47
CA LYS A 329 10.72 1.63 -22.86
C LYS A 329 10.10 2.30 -21.65
N PRO A 330 9.77 3.61 -21.72
CA PRO A 330 9.14 4.30 -20.60
C PRO A 330 7.84 3.63 -20.20
N PHE A 331 7.64 3.48 -18.88
CA PHE A 331 6.40 2.98 -18.30
C PHE A 331 5.84 4.01 -17.32
N ILE A 332 4.55 4.31 -17.46
CA ILE A 332 3.84 5.28 -16.60
C ILE A 332 3.01 4.48 -15.59
N PHE A 333 3.13 4.84 -14.32
CA PHE A 333 2.41 4.23 -13.21
C PHE A 333 2.11 5.25 -12.12
N ASN A 334 1.17 5.00 -11.23
CA ASN A 334 1.01 5.78 -10.02
C ASN A 334 2.00 5.31 -8.96
N GLY A 335 2.93 6.19 -8.59
CA GLY A 335 3.99 5.91 -7.62
C GLY A 335 3.93 6.82 -6.41
N ASN A 336 4.44 6.33 -5.27
CA ASN A 336 4.54 7.08 -4.04
C ASN A 336 5.90 7.77 -3.95
N VAL A 337 5.89 9.10 -4.08
CA VAL A 337 7.08 9.95 -4.19
C VAL A 337 6.91 11.23 -3.39
N LEU A 338 8.03 11.89 -3.02
CA LEU A 338 7.95 13.24 -2.44
C LEU A 338 7.31 14.21 -3.46
N ASN A 339 6.41 15.05 -2.99
CA ASN A 339 5.57 15.93 -3.81
C ASN A 339 6.41 16.86 -4.72
N ARG A 340 7.34 17.60 -4.13
CA ARG A 340 8.25 18.52 -4.86
C ARG A 340 7.54 19.35 -5.92
N GLY A 341 6.31 19.81 -5.61
CA GLY A 341 5.50 20.63 -6.51
C GLY A 341 4.64 19.86 -7.52
N SER A 342 4.61 18.54 -7.53
CA SER A 342 3.71 17.76 -8.41
C SER A 342 2.23 18.11 -8.18
N ILE A 343 1.82 18.26 -6.92
CA ILE A 343 0.51 18.79 -6.49
C ILE A 343 0.76 20.12 -5.77
N PRO A 344 0.64 21.28 -6.45
CA PRO A 344 1.10 22.58 -5.92
C PRO A 344 0.43 23.03 -4.62
N ASN A 345 -0.77 22.57 -4.32
CA ASN A 345 -1.53 22.93 -3.11
C ASN A 345 -1.43 21.87 -1.98
N LEU A 346 -0.43 20.97 -2.06
CA LEU A 346 0.01 20.10 -0.96
C LEU A 346 1.45 20.45 -0.55
N PRO A 347 1.90 20.10 0.68
CA PRO A 347 3.28 20.34 1.12
C PRO A 347 4.31 19.66 0.20
N ASP A 348 5.39 20.34 -0.11
CA ASP A 348 6.46 19.84 -1.00
C ASP A 348 7.17 18.60 -0.46
N ASP A 349 7.23 18.46 0.85
CA ASP A 349 7.88 17.35 1.54
C ASP A 349 6.93 16.19 1.88
N ALA A 350 5.66 16.29 1.54
CA ALA A 350 4.72 15.18 1.70
C ALA A 350 4.99 14.06 0.69
N CYS A 351 4.74 12.82 1.07
CA CYS A 351 4.73 11.71 0.13
C CYS A 351 3.35 11.63 -0.55
N VAL A 352 3.33 11.80 -1.87
CA VAL A 352 2.11 11.80 -2.68
C VAL A 352 2.08 10.62 -3.64
N GLU A 353 0.88 10.18 -4.01
CA GLU A 353 0.65 9.18 -5.05
C GLU A 353 0.19 9.90 -6.32
N VAL A 354 1.05 9.88 -7.33
CA VAL A 354 0.90 10.62 -8.59
C VAL A 354 1.47 9.82 -9.75
N PRO A 355 1.13 10.18 -11.01
CA PRO A 355 1.77 9.57 -12.16
C PRO A 355 3.30 9.81 -12.17
N VAL A 356 4.04 8.73 -12.33
CA VAL A 356 5.51 8.66 -12.38
C VAL A 356 5.90 7.93 -13.66
N VAL A 357 6.94 8.40 -14.33
CA VAL A 357 7.54 7.72 -15.49
C VAL A 357 8.79 6.99 -15.02
N ALA A 358 8.84 5.68 -15.24
CA ALA A 358 10.07 4.89 -15.12
C ALA A 358 10.71 4.73 -16.48
N ASP A 359 12.00 5.04 -16.59
CA ASP A 359 12.84 4.75 -17.76
C ASP A 359 14.27 4.41 -17.31
N ARG A 360 15.19 4.18 -18.25
CA ARG A 360 16.60 3.86 -17.90
C ARG A 360 17.30 4.91 -17.04
N MET A 361 16.81 6.15 -17.05
CA MET A 361 17.40 7.27 -16.32
C MET A 361 16.89 7.42 -14.88
N GLY A 362 15.84 6.71 -14.50
CA GLY A 362 15.28 6.78 -13.15
C GLY A 362 13.77 6.94 -13.11
N PHE A 363 13.28 7.41 -11.97
CA PHE A 363 11.89 7.80 -11.77
C PHE A 363 11.71 9.30 -11.98
N LYS A 364 10.75 9.66 -12.80
CA LYS A 364 10.41 11.06 -13.11
C LYS A 364 8.99 11.34 -12.67
N THR A 365 8.84 12.13 -11.63
CA THR A 365 7.52 12.58 -11.15
C THR A 365 6.93 13.56 -12.15
N THR A 366 5.67 13.37 -12.51
CA THR A 366 4.96 14.33 -13.38
C THR A 366 4.38 15.48 -12.56
N ILE A 367 4.08 16.61 -13.20
CA ILE A 367 3.28 17.68 -12.61
C ILE A 367 1.80 17.26 -12.74
N ALA A 368 1.22 16.83 -11.63
CA ALA A 368 -0.16 16.36 -11.60
C ALA A 368 -1.20 17.51 -11.48
N GLY A 369 -0.72 18.73 -11.17
CA GLY A 369 -1.58 19.91 -10.99
C GLY A 369 -2.33 19.95 -9.65
N ALA A 370 -2.95 21.07 -9.34
CA ALA A 370 -3.64 21.28 -8.07
C ALA A 370 -4.84 20.33 -7.89
N LEU A 371 -5.10 19.94 -6.65
CA LEU A 371 -6.38 19.33 -6.28
C LEU A 371 -7.47 20.40 -6.17
N PRO A 372 -8.76 20.07 -6.42
CA PRO A 372 -9.87 20.92 -5.99
C PRO A 372 -9.76 21.27 -4.49
N ASP A 373 -10.09 22.51 -4.10
CA ASP A 373 -9.81 23.04 -2.77
C ASP A 373 -10.32 22.15 -1.62
N HIS A 374 -11.54 21.64 -1.73
CA HIS A 374 -12.11 20.74 -0.71
C HIS A 374 -11.36 19.42 -0.59
N LEU A 375 -10.82 18.89 -1.69
CA LEU A 375 -9.95 17.71 -1.68
C LEU A 375 -8.56 18.07 -1.16
N ALA A 376 -8.04 19.26 -1.48
CA ALA A 376 -6.75 19.71 -0.96
C ALA A 376 -6.78 19.88 0.57
N ILE A 377 -7.89 20.32 1.15
CA ILE A 377 -8.08 20.38 2.61
C ILE A 377 -8.06 18.94 3.19
N LEU A 378 -8.84 18.05 2.62
CA LEU A 378 -8.93 16.66 3.10
C LEU A 378 -7.59 15.93 3.01
N VAL A 379 -7.02 15.88 1.81
CA VAL A 379 -5.75 15.20 1.51
C VAL A 379 -4.57 15.92 2.19
N GLY A 380 -4.60 17.25 2.26
CA GLY A 380 -3.56 18.06 2.90
C GLY A 380 -3.46 17.82 4.40
N THR A 381 -4.58 17.59 5.08
CA THR A 381 -4.58 17.19 6.50
C THR A 381 -3.86 15.86 6.66
N THR A 382 -4.19 14.87 5.86
CA THR A 382 -3.54 13.55 5.86
C THR A 382 -2.05 13.65 5.54
N ALA A 383 -1.67 14.38 4.49
CA ALA A 383 -0.28 14.56 4.07
C ALA A 383 0.60 15.18 5.17
N ARG A 384 0.06 16.17 5.92
CA ARG A 384 0.76 16.80 7.06
C ARG A 384 0.86 15.87 8.25
N LEU A 385 -0.20 15.11 8.54
CA LEU A 385 -0.20 14.12 9.60
C LEU A 385 0.87 13.05 9.35
N GLU A 386 0.93 12.50 8.13
CA GLU A 386 1.91 11.50 7.74
C GLU A 386 3.35 12.03 7.85
N SER A 387 3.59 13.28 7.44
CA SER A 387 4.90 13.95 7.65
C SER A 387 5.23 14.11 9.14
N LEU A 388 4.26 14.44 9.97
CA LEU A 388 4.44 14.55 11.43
C LEU A 388 4.79 13.20 12.07
N VAL A 389 4.16 12.11 11.62
CA VAL A 389 4.48 10.74 12.10
C VAL A 389 5.91 10.34 11.72
N ILE A 390 6.36 10.68 10.51
CA ILE A 390 7.76 10.45 10.10
C ILE A 390 8.72 11.19 11.05
N GLU A 391 8.47 12.47 11.32
CA GLU A 391 9.30 13.25 12.24
C GLU A 391 9.25 12.71 13.67
N ALA A 392 8.08 12.27 14.14
CA ALA A 392 7.92 11.63 15.45
C ALA A 392 8.76 10.36 15.56
N ALA A 393 8.80 9.55 14.51
CA ALA A 393 9.63 8.34 14.46
C ALA A 393 11.13 8.67 14.51
N MET A 394 11.56 9.67 13.74
CA MET A 394 12.97 10.09 13.69
C MET A 394 13.45 10.71 15.00
N LYS A 395 12.59 11.45 15.70
CA LYS A 395 12.90 12.09 17.00
C LYS A 395 12.58 11.22 18.19
N LYS A 396 11.91 10.09 17.99
CA LYS A 396 11.41 9.20 19.06
C LYS A 396 10.57 9.96 20.09
N SER A 397 9.69 10.84 19.64
CA SER A 397 8.89 11.74 20.46
C SER A 397 7.46 11.26 20.63
N ARG A 398 7.07 10.88 21.87
CA ARG A 398 5.68 10.55 22.21
C ARG A 398 4.75 11.74 22.01
N GLU A 399 5.20 12.95 22.40
CA GLU A 399 4.40 14.16 22.23
C GLU A 399 3.99 14.38 20.77
N MET A 400 4.92 14.23 19.82
CA MET A 400 4.61 14.33 18.42
C MET A 400 3.65 13.24 17.92
N VAL A 401 3.71 12.03 18.51
CA VAL A 401 2.74 10.96 18.22
C VAL A 401 1.35 11.36 18.72
N TYR A 402 1.23 11.92 19.94
CA TYR A 402 -0.06 12.44 20.44
C TYR A 402 -0.61 13.51 19.51
N HIS A 403 0.23 14.46 19.07
CA HIS A 403 -0.17 15.50 18.11
C HIS A 403 -0.69 14.89 16.79
N ALA A 404 -0.05 13.84 16.29
CA ALA A 404 -0.52 13.16 15.07
C ALA A 404 -1.88 12.50 15.29
N VAL A 405 -2.08 11.79 16.41
CA VAL A 405 -3.36 11.13 16.70
C VAL A 405 -4.48 12.13 17.01
N TYR A 406 -4.17 13.30 17.61
CA TYR A 406 -5.15 14.39 17.75
C TYR A 406 -5.67 14.92 16.43
N MET A 407 -4.87 14.83 15.37
CA MET A 407 -5.25 15.27 14.01
C MET A 407 -5.80 14.14 13.14
N ASP A 408 -5.75 12.88 13.63
CA ASP A 408 -6.37 11.77 12.91
C ASP A 408 -7.89 11.93 12.85
N PRO A 409 -8.50 11.90 11.65
CA PRO A 409 -9.91 12.24 11.49
C PRO A 409 -10.87 11.35 12.28
N LEU A 410 -10.61 10.05 12.36
CA LEU A 410 -11.48 9.13 13.09
C LEU A 410 -11.28 9.28 14.61
N SER A 411 -10.04 9.31 15.07
CA SER A 411 -9.73 9.43 16.49
C SER A 411 -10.29 10.73 17.09
N SER A 412 -10.10 11.86 16.40
CA SER A 412 -10.62 13.16 16.83
C SER A 412 -12.15 13.28 16.78
N ALA A 413 -12.82 12.49 15.92
CA ALA A 413 -14.28 12.49 15.86
C ALA A 413 -14.93 11.64 16.96
N VAL A 414 -14.18 10.76 17.62
CA VAL A 414 -14.69 9.78 18.61
C VAL A 414 -14.26 10.15 20.02
N CYS A 415 -13.00 10.54 20.23
CA CYS A 415 -12.36 10.66 21.52
C CYS A 415 -12.05 12.11 21.90
N SER A 416 -12.03 12.39 23.21
CA SER A 416 -11.41 13.59 23.77
C SER A 416 -9.88 13.53 23.70
N MET A 417 -9.18 14.66 23.88
CA MET A 417 -7.73 14.70 23.87
C MET A 417 -7.11 13.83 24.97
N ASP A 418 -7.73 13.78 26.16
CA ASP A 418 -7.26 12.94 27.28
C ASP A 418 -7.43 11.45 26.96
N GLU A 419 -8.55 11.06 26.36
CA GLU A 419 -8.77 9.67 25.92
C GLU A 419 -7.77 9.25 24.84
N ILE A 420 -7.48 10.13 23.86
CA ILE A 420 -6.46 9.87 22.84
C ILE A 420 -5.09 9.66 23.48
N LYS A 421 -4.71 10.53 24.42
CA LYS A 421 -3.43 10.39 25.13
C LYS A 421 -3.35 9.07 25.89
N ASN A 422 -4.38 8.75 26.68
CA ASN A 422 -4.42 7.50 27.46
C ASN A 422 -4.37 6.27 26.55
N MET A 423 -5.10 6.27 25.44
CA MET A 423 -5.07 5.22 24.44
C MET A 423 -3.66 5.03 23.84
N CYS A 424 -3.00 6.13 23.48
CA CYS A 424 -1.62 6.07 22.96
C CYS A 424 -0.66 5.50 24.00
N ASP A 425 -0.77 5.91 25.26
CA ASP A 425 0.05 5.40 26.36
C ASP A 425 -0.12 3.88 26.54
N GLU A 426 -1.37 3.37 26.51
CA GLU A 426 -1.63 1.92 26.52
C GLU A 426 -0.98 1.19 25.34
N ILE A 427 -1.03 1.78 24.14
CA ILE A 427 -0.42 1.18 22.95
C ILE A 427 1.11 1.19 23.05
N PHE A 428 1.72 2.27 23.56
CA PHE A 428 3.16 2.33 23.82
C PHE A 428 3.62 1.25 24.79
N GLU A 429 2.87 1.02 25.87
CA GLU A 429 3.16 -0.04 26.84
C GLU A 429 3.17 -1.44 26.20
N LYS A 430 2.24 -1.70 25.26
CA LYS A 430 2.17 -2.98 24.54
C LYS A 430 3.19 -3.10 23.41
N ASN A 431 3.77 -2.00 22.96
CA ASN A 431 4.80 -1.94 21.93
C ASN A 431 6.21 -1.65 22.48
N THR A 432 6.48 -1.91 23.77
CA THR A 432 7.76 -1.56 24.42
C THR A 432 8.97 -2.16 23.71
N GLU A 433 8.85 -3.34 23.11
CA GLU A 433 9.92 -3.97 22.32
C GLU A 433 10.39 -3.09 21.16
N PHE A 434 9.46 -2.40 20.50
CA PHE A 434 9.74 -1.57 19.31
C PHE A 434 9.84 -0.08 19.63
N LEU A 435 9.12 0.40 20.65
CA LEU A 435 8.92 1.82 20.92
C LEU A 435 9.33 2.22 22.35
N GLY A 436 10.06 1.37 23.05
CA GLY A 436 10.46 1.62 24.46
C GLY A 436 11.41 2.80 24.66
N ASP A 437 12.03 3.29 23.60
CA ASP A 437 12.93 4.43 23.59
C ASP A 437 12.27 5.77 23.22
N TYR A 438 10.95 5.78 22.96
CA TYR A 438 10.18 7.01 22.75
C TYR A 438 9.95 7.75 24.08
N ARG A 439 10.19 9.07 24.07
CA ARG A 439 10.11 9.95 25.24
C ARG A 439 9.11 11.08 25.03
#